data_63ea2c03201aab559addc609694e4663
#
_entry.id   63ea2c03201aab559addc609694e4663
#
_cell.length_a   1.000
_cell.length_b   1.000
_cell.length_c   1.000
_cell.angle_alpha   90.00
_cell.angle_beta   90.00
_cell.angle_gamma   90.00
#
_symmetry.space_group_name_H-M   'P 1'
#
loop_
_entity.id
_entity.type
_entity.pdbx_description
1 polymer ?
#
loop_
_entity_poly.entity_id
_entity_poly.type
_entity_poly.pdbx_seq_one_letter_code
_entity_poly.pdbx_strand_id
1 'polypeptide(L)'
;SLEADYARYCDSVGKKYNEEYAFKVLDLFPNFFRPGIIDILKNIKKKKKKNRLIKVIIYTNNMGPHYWTVFIRKYLERKVGKVFDYIISGYKPGTNINKRTTHQKTVPDILRCTGLNKETKFLFIDDQQHNRMVHEKVTYMKIHPYNYGIQFKTLVDKYMASNLINILPKKERETFKFYILNYLSAGLIGYNYKVTKQEISKKDLKEEQRLSKFIEVFIKNKNTRRKKKRKTISRKSKKRY
;
A
#
# COMPACT_ATOMS: atom_id res chain seq x y z
N SER A 1 -16.29 -5.35 -1.32
CA SER A 1 -15.04 -6.03 -0.89
C SER A 1 -15.36 -7.03 0.21
N LEU A 2 -14.63 -8.13 0.29
CA LEU A 2 -14.81 -9.16 1.35
C LEU A 2 -14.89 -8.57 2.76
N GLU A 3 -14.16 -7.50 3.02
CA GLU A 3 -14.20 -6.79 4.30
C GLU A 3 -15.52 -6.05 4.52
N ALA A 4 -15.99 -5.31 3.51
CA ALA A 4 -17.28 -4.60 3.62
C ALA A 4 -18.46 -5.59 3.72
N ASP A 5 -18.31 -6.74 3.10
CA ASP A 5 -19.31 -7.81 3.13
C ASP A 5 -19.30 -8.52 4.48
N TYR A 6 -18.11 -8.73 5.03
CA TYR A 6 -17.95 -9.23 6.40
C TYR A 6 -18.49 -8.23 7.43
N ALA A 7 -18.23 -6.93 7.27
CA ALA A 7 -18.78 -5.91 8.15
C ALA A 7 -20.31 -5.90 8.10
N ARG A 8 -20.90 -5.92 6.90
CA ARG A 8 -22.37 -6.00 6.72
C ARG A 8 -22.96 -7.28 7.32
N TYR A 9 -22.27 -8.42 7.15
CA TYR A 9 -22.68 -9.65 7.80
C TYR A 9 -22.66 -9.52 9.33
N CYS A 10 -21.59 -8.97 9.89
CA CYS A 10 -21.49 -8.70 11.32
C CYS A 10 -22.66 -7.84 11.82
N ASP A 11 -22.98 -6.77 11.11
CA ASP A 11 -24.11 -5.89 11.43
C ASP A 11 -25.45 -6.63 11.36
N SER A 12 -25.67 -7.48 10.33
CA SER A 12 -26.92 -8.24 10.14
C SER A 12 -27.17 -9.28 11.23
N VAL A 13 -26.12 -9.78 11.88
CA VAL A 13 -26.20 -10.79 12.96
C VAL A 13 -25.92 -10.20 14.35
N GLY A 14 -25.89 -8.86 14.47
CA GLY A 14 -25.63 -8.16 15.73
C GLY A 14 -24.21 -8.38 16.30
N LYS A 15 -23.27 -8.79 15.48
CA LYS A 15 -21.86 -8.97 15.87
C LYS A 15 -21.05 -7.73 15.54
N LYS A 16 -20.20 -7.29 16.47
CA LYS A 16 -19.28 -6.18 16.22
C LYS A 16 -18.22 -6.59 15.19
N TYR A 17 -18.01 -5.74 14.15
CA TYR A 17 -16.91 -5.89 13.20
C TYR A 17 -15.57 -6.03 13.92
N ASN A 18 -14.78 -7.00 13.53
CA ASN A 18 -13.46 -7.27 14.08
C ASN A 18 -12.38 -7.11 13.00
N GLU A 19 -11.68 -5.96 13.00
CA GLU A 19 -10.60 -5.66 12.05
C GLU A 19 -9.46 -6.71 12.10
N GLU A 20 -9.15 -7.23 13.29
CA GLU A 20 -8.13 -8.27 13.43
C GLU A 20 -8.52 -9.58 12.73
N TYR A 21 -9.81 -9.91 12.71
CA TYR A 21 -10.32 -11.03 11.94
C TYR A 21 -10.14 -10.81 10.43
N ALA A 22 -10.45 -9.61 9.93
CA ALA A 22 -10.24 -9.26 8.53
C ALA A 22 -8.76 -9.33 8.14
N PHE A 23 -7.84 -8.97 9.04
CA PHE A 23 -6.39 -9.16 8.83
C PHE A 23 -6.00 -10.64 8.72
N LYS A 24 -6.59 -11.52 9.53
CA LYS A 24 -6.36 -12.97 9.42
C LYS A 24 -6.88 -13.53 8.09
N VAL A 25 -7.98 -13.00 7.56
CA VAL A 25 -8.47 -13.37 6.22
C VAL A 25 -7.43 -12.96 5.16
N LEU A 26 -6.85 -11.76 5.23
CA LEU A 26 -5.76 -11.36 4.32
C LEU A 26 -4.52 -12.26 4.45
N ASP A 27 -4.23 -12.77 5.65
CA ASP A 27 -3.11 -13.68 5.88
C ASP A 27 -3.24 -15.01 5.10
N LEU A 28 -4.46 -15.40 4.73
CA LEU A 28 -4.68 -16.55 3.85
C LEU A 28 -4.20 -16.31 2.41
N PHE A 29 -4.02 -15.05 2.02
CA PHE A 29 -3.72 -14.65 0.63
C PHE A 29 -2.44 -13.79 0.55
N PRO A 30 -1.27 -14.32 0.94
CA PRO A 30 -0.04 -13.54 0.98
C PRO A 30 0.35 -12.97 -0.38
N ASN A 31 0.00 -13.66 -1.47
CA ASN A 31 0.25 -13.24 -2.84
C ASN A 31 -0.69 -12.11 -3.32
N PHE A 32 -1.65 -11.67 -2.51
CA PHE A 32 -2.41 -10.45 -2.76
C PHE A 32 -1.50 -9.22 -2.78
N PHE A 33 -0.41 -9.27 -2.03
CA PHE A 33 0.60 -8.23 -2.01
C PHE A 33 1.77 -8.56 -2.92
N ARG A 34 2.37 -7.53 -3.52
CA ARG A 34 3.61 -7.68 -4.30
C ARG A 34 4.67 -8.43 -3.49
N PRO A 35 5.37 -9.42 -4.09
CA PRO A 35 6.46 -10.12 -3.43
C PRO A 35 7.49 -9.15 -2.81
N GLY A 36 8.00 -9.50 -1.65
CA GLY A 36 9.03 -8.73 -0.95
C GLY A 36 8.60 -7.41 -0.32
N ILE A 37 7.34 -6.94 -0.51
CA ILE A 37 6.90 -5.65 0.02
C ILE A 37 7.07 -5.55 1.54
N ILE A 38 6.82 -6.62 2.27
CA ILE A 38 6.99 -6.67 3.73
C ILE A 38 8.45 -6.43 4.13
N ASP A 39 9.40 -7.06 3.44
CA ASP A 39 10.82 -6.92 3.77
C ASP A 39 11.37 -5.57 3.33
N ILE A 40 10.90 -5.04 2.20
CA ILE A 40 11.18 -3.66 1.79
C ILE A 40 10.72 -2.67 2.87
N LEU A 41 9.49 -2.81 3.39
CA LEU A 41 8.96 -1.94 4.43
C LEU A 41 9.72 -2.09 5.76
N LYS A 42 10.10 -3.32 6.17
CA LYS A 42 10.97 -3.55 7.33
C LYS A 42 12.32 -2.84 7.18
N ASN A 43 12.93 -2.92 6.01
CA ASN A 43 14.21 -2.25 5.72
C ASN A 43 14.06 -0.72 5.77
N ILE A 44 13.01 -0.17 5.16
CA ILE A 44 12.72 1.27 5.24
C ILE A 44 12.54 1.70 6.70
N LYS A 45 11.79 0.93 7.51
CA LYS A 45 11.61 1.21 8.93
C LYS A 45 12.94 1.24 9.70
N LYS A 46 13.84 0.27 9.46
CA LYS A 46 15.21 0.28 10.03
C LYS A 46 15.97 1.55 9.66
N LYS A 47 15.86 2.01 8.40
CA LYS A 47 16.49 3.25 7.93
C LYS A 47 15.86 4.50 8.56
N LYS A 48 14.52 4.52 8.73
CA LYS A 48 13.81 5.61 9.42
C LYS A 48 14.25 5.75 10.87
N LYS A 49 14.45 4.66 11.61
CA LYS A 49 14.99 4.72 12.99
C LYS A 49 16.34 5.43 13.06
N LYS A 50 17.21 5.24 12.06
CA LYS A 50 18.53 5.90 11.96
C LYS A 50 18.45 7.32 11.37
N ASN A 51 17.42 7.64 10.62
CA ASN A 51 17.21 8.94 9.98
C ASN A 51 15.75 9.35 9.97
N ARG A 52 15.33 10.13 10.97
CA ARG A 52 13.94 10.60 11.15
C ARG A 52 13.41 11.50 10.03
N LEU A 53 14.30 11.96 9.11
CA LEU A 53 13.90 12.76 7.94
C LEU A 53 13.32 11.92 6.81
N ILE A 54 13.50 10.60 6.84
CA ILE A 54 12.85 9.71 5.87
C ILE A 54 11.37 9.67 6.20
N LYS A 55 10.55 10.06 5.22
CA LYS A 55 9.09 9.96 5.28
C LYS A 55 8.60 8.97 4.24
N VAL A 56 7.56 8.22 4.58
CA VAL A 56 6.92 7.24 3.69
C VAL A 56 5.49 7.67 3.47
N ILE A 57 5.11 7.79 2.21
CA ILE A 57 3.82 8.34 1.79
C ILE A 57 3.11 7.28 0.93
N ILE A 58 1.87 6.98 1.25
CA ILE A 58 0.96 6.30 0.34
C ILE A 58 0.29 7.39 -0.49
N TYR A 59 0.49 7.36 -1.82
CA TYR A 59 -0.15 8.28 -2.75
C TYR A 59 -0.92 7.49 -3.79
N THR A 60 -2.24 7.42 -3.64
CA THR A 60 -3.09 6.56 -4.44
C THR A 60 -4.15 7.36 -5.22
N ASN A 61 -4.52 6.87 -6.40
CA ASN A 61 -5.67 7.32 -7.17
C ASN A 61 -6.89 6.42 -6.96
N ASN A 62 -6.84 5.51 -5.99
CA ASN A 62 -7.99 4.68 -5.67
C ASN A 62 -9.18 5.57 -5.25
N MET A 63 -10.26 5.49 -6.02
CA MET A 63 -11.51 6.22 -5.81
C MET A 63 -12.50 5.44 -4.92
N GLY A 64 -12.16 4.21 -4.55
CA GLY A 64 -12.93 3.40 -3.60
C GLY A 64 -13.02 4.04 -2.21
N PRO A 65 -13.72 3.40 -1.28
CA PRO A 65 -13.87 3.92 0.07
C PRO A 65 -12.52 4.20 0.72
N HIS A 66 -12.39 5.37 1.38
CA HIS A 66 -11.14 5.79 2.03
C HIS A 66 -10.66 4.78 3.08
N TYR A 67 -11.59 4.15 3.79
CA TYR A 67 -11.27 3.16 4.82
C TYR A 67 -10.44 1.99 4.28
N TRP A 68 -10.62 1.60 3.00
CA TRP A 68 -9.83 0.52 2.39
C TRP A 68 -8.34 0.83 2.36
N THR A 69 -7.96 2.05 1.98
CA THR A 69 -6.54 2.46 2.00
C THR A 69 -5.99 2.47 3.43
N VAL A 70 -6.79 2.92 4.39
CA VAL A 70 -6.42 2.90 5.82
C VAL A 70 -6.28 1.48 6.33
N PHE A 71 -7.20 0.58 5.97
CA PHE A 71 -7.18 -0.83 6.33
C PHE A 71 -5.92 -1.55 5.80
N ILE A 72 -5.59 -1.38 4.52
CA ILE A 72 -4.37 -1.94 3.93
C ILE A 72 -3.11 -1.38 4.62
N ARG A 73 -3.07 -0.09 4.92
CA ARG A 73 -1.98 0.50 5.71
C ARG A 73 -1.84 -0.18 7.08
N LYS A 74 -2.93 -0.32 7.82
CA LYS A 74 -2.94 -0.95 9.14
C LYS A 74 -2.47 -2.40 9.07
N TYR A 75 -2.95 -3.15 8.07
CA TYR A 75 -2.50 -4.51 7.84
C TYR A 75 -0.99 -4.60 7.62
N LEU A 76 -0.44 -3.77 6.74
CA LEU A 76 1.01 -3.72 6.49
C LEU A 76 1.78 -3.31 7.76
N GLU A 77 1.28 -2.30 8.48
CA GLU A 77 1.89 -1.84 9.74
C GLU A 77 1.79 -2.88 10.87
N ARG A 78 0.77 -3.73 10.88
CA ARG A 78 0.70 -4.90 11.77
C ARG A 78 1.87 -5.87 11.53
N LYS A 79 2.28 -6.07 10.27
CA LYS A 79 3.40 -6.96 9.90
C LYS A 79 4.78 -6.36 10.18
N VAL A 80 4.94 -5.04 10.04
CA VAL A 80 6.26 -4.37 10.09
C VAL A 80 6.37 -3.34 11.21
N GLY A 81 5.26 -2.98 11.87
CA GLY A 81 5.11 -1.85 12.77
C GLY A 81 5.02 -0.51 12.02
N LYS A 82 4.66 0.58 12.71
CA LYS A 82 4.42 1.90 12.12
C LYS A 82 5.55 2.34 11.20
N VAL A 83 5.24 2.55 9.92
CA VAL A 83 6.20 2.93 8.86
C VAL A 83 5.72 4.09 8.00
N PHE A 84 4.42 4.19 7.73
CA PHE A 84 3.83 5.24 6.90
C PHE A 84 3.62 6.52 7.72
N ASP A 85 3.97 7.67 7.13
CA ASP A 85 3.78 9.00 7.75
C ASP A 85 2.50 9.67 7.22
N TYR A 86 2.19 9.48 5.92
CA TYR A 86 1.05 10.14 5.27
C TYR A 86 0.30 9.18 4.35
N ILE A 87 -1.00 9.45 4.19
CA ILE A 87 -1.85 8.87 3.14
C ILE A 87 -2.43 10.03 2.33
N ILE A 88 -2.23 10.00 1.02
CA ILE A 88 -2.87 10.90 0.07
C ILE A 88 -3.78 10.04 -0.81
N SER A 89 -5.07 10.10 -0.55
CA SER A 89 -6.12 9.34 -1.24
C SER A 89 -6.45 9.94 -2.61
N GLY A 90 -7.30 9.26 -3.38
CA GLY A 90 -7.84 9.76 -4.64
C GLY A 90 -8.52 11.13 -4.48
N TYR A 91 -8.41 11.97 -5.50
CA TYR A 91 -9.05 13.27 -5.51
C TYR A 91 -10.58 13.12 -5.57
N LYS A 92 -11.29 13.77 -4.65
CA LYS A 92 -12.74 13.82 -4.60
C LYS A 92 -13.16 15.27 -4.47
N PRO A 93 -13.72 15.89 -5.53
CA PRO A 93 -14.23 17.26 -5.48
C PRO A 93 -15.24 17.44 -4.35
N GLY A 94 -15.23 18.61 -3.71
CA GLY A 94 -16.18 18.95 -2.64
C GLY A 94 -15.97 18.20 -1.31
N THR A 95 -14.90 17.41 -1.16
CA THR A 95 -14.61 16.71 0.10
C THR A 95 -13.32 17.24 0.74
N ASN A 96 -13.30 17.26 2.09
CA ASN A 96 -12.11 17.63 2.87
C ASN A 96 -11.21 16.43 3.23
N ILE A 97 -11.35 15.29 2.51
CA ILE A 97 -10.60 14.06 2.83
C ILE A 97 -9.09 14.26 2.65
N ASN A 98 -8.70 15.06 1.66
CA ASN A 98 -7.31 15.48 1.46
C ASN A 98 -7.25 16.83 0.73
N LYS A 99 -6.10 17.49 0.78
CA LYS A 99 -5.86 18.78 0.13
C LYS A 99 -5.42 18.67 -1.34
N ARG A 100 -5.79 17.59 -2.05
CA ARG A 100 -5.49 17.44 -3.48
C ARG A 100 -6.35 18.41 -4.31
N THR A 101 -5.79 18.82 -5.45
CA THR A 101 -6.46 19.73 -6.38
C THR A 101 -6.79 19.10 -7.72
N THR A 102 -6.31 17.88 -7.97
CA THR A 102 -6.48 17.20 -9.25
C THR A 102 -6.47 15.68 -9.11
N HIS A 103 -7.08 14.98 -10.06
CA HIS A 103 -6.98 13.52 -10.20
C HIS A 103 -5.55 13.04 -10.52
N GLN A 104 -4.73 13.89 -11.14
CA GLN A 104 -3.36 13.53 -11.46
C GLN A 104 -2.47 13.56 -10.21
N LYS A 105 -1.49 12.68 -10.12
CA LYS A 105 -0.46 12.75 -9.09
C LYS A 105 0.51 13.88 -9.43
N THR A 106 0.75 14.78 -8.48
CA THR A 106 1.59 15.96 -8.65
C THR A 106 2.47 16.23 -7.43
N VAL A 107 3.65 16.83 -7.65
CA VAL A 107 4.52 17.27 -6.53
C VAL A 107 3.86 18.36 -5.68
N PRO A 108 3.20 19.40 -6.26
CA PRO A 108 2.48 20.40 -5.46
C PRO A 108 1.44 19.79 -4.52
N ASP A 109 0.69 18.77 -4.98
CA ASP A 109 -0.29 18.11 -4.12
C ASP A 109 0.37 17.31 -2.99
N ILE A 110 1.52 16.65 -3.24
CA ILE A 110 2.27 16.02 -2.14
C ILE A 110 2.63 17.05 -1.08
N LEU A 111 3.21 18.16 -1.49
CA LEU A 111 3.64 19.22 -0.56
C LEU A 111 2.45 19.80 0.22
N ARG A 112 1.34 20.09 -0.46
CA ARG A 112 0.11 20.62 0.16
C ARG A 112 -0.51 19.64 1.15
N CYS A 113 -0.59 18.36 0.80
CA CYS A 113 -1.20 17.35 1.64
C CYS A 113 -0.34 16.96 2.85
N THR A 114 0.98 17.12 2.77
CA THR A 114 1.91 16.64 3.80
C THR A 114 2.54 17.76 4.62
N GLY A 115 2.53 19.00 4.14
CA GLY A 115 3.27 20.12 4.75
C GLY A 115 4.79 19.97 4.70
N LEU A 116 5.31 19.08 3.85
CA LEU A 116 6.75 18.91 3.70
C LEU A 116 7.40 20.13 3.05
N ASN A 117 8.66 20.38 3.40
CA ASN A 117 9.42 21.48 2.83
C ASN A 117 9.55 21.31 1.30
N LYS A 118 9.43 22.43 0.57
CA LYS A 118 9.59 22.50 -0.90
C LYS A 118 10.92 21.94 -1.42
N GLU A 119 11.95 21.92 -0.58
CA GLU A 119 13.26 21.35 -0.91
C GLU A 119 13.33 19.83 -0.71
N THR A 120 12.22 19.20 -0.32
CA THR A 120 12.16 17.74 -0.14
C THR A 120 12.37 17.02 -1.46
N LYS A 121 13.29 16.07 -1.46
CA LYS A 121 13.51 15.17 -2.61
C LYS A 121 12.69 13.91 -2.43
N PHE A 122 12.03 13.49 -3.49
CA PHE A 122 11.13 12.34 -3.51
C PHE A 122 11.74 11.18 -4.30
N LEU A 123 11.52 9.98 -3.82
CA LEU A 123 11.51 8.78 -4.63
C LEU A 123 10.04 8.44 -4.88
N PHE A 124 9.62 8.55 -6.12
CA PHE A 124 8.27 8.22 -6.54
C PHE A 124 8.27 6.90 -7.29
N ILE A 125 7.48 5.96 -6.81
CA ILE A 125 7.41 4.58 -7.33
C ILE A 125 5.98 4.32 -7.74
N ASP A 126 5.77 4.00 -9.02
CA ASP A 126 4.44 3.75 -9.57
C ASP A 126 4.53 2.85 -10.80
N ASP A 127 3.49 2.09 -11.09
CA ASP A 127 3.40 1.25 -12.29
C ASP A 127 2.83 2.02 -13.50
N GLN A 128 2.14 3.11 -13.26
CA GLN A 128 1.63 4.01 -14.28
C GLN A 128 2.57 5.18 -14.53
N GLN A 129 2.49 5.78 -15.72
CA GLN A 129 3.20 7.00 -16.04
C GLN A 129 2.42 8.22 -15.57
N HIS A 130 3.04 9.03 -14.73
CA HIS A 130 2.48 10.30 -14.24
C HIS A 130 3.36 11.47 -14.67
N ASN A 131 3.03 12.11 -15.79
CA ASN A 131 3.86 13.17 -16.38
C ASN A 131 4.06 14.37 -15.43
N ARG A 132 3.09 14.68 -14.58
CA ARG A 132 3.20 15.76 -13.58
C ARG A 132 4.06 15.41 -12.36
N MET A 133 4.56 14.17 -12.28
CA MET A 133 5.56 13.74 -11.32
C MET A 133 6.99 13.79 -11.89
N VAL A 134 7.17 14.14 -13.17
CA VAL A 134 8.49 14.43 -13.77
C VAL A 134 8.95 15.78 -13.29
N HIS A 135 9.92 15.80 -12.37
CA HIS A 135 10.36 17.01 -11.67
C HIS A 135 11.81 16.85 -11.15
N GLU A 136 12.60 17.92 -11.12
CA GLU A 136 14.01 17.89 -10.67
C GLU A 136 14.23 17.31 -9.26
N LYS A 137 13.25 17.43 -8.38
CA LYS A 137 13.27 16.89 -7.01
C LYS A 137 12.73 15.48 -6.89
N VAL A 138 12.28 14.88 -8.00
CA VAL A 138 11.71 13.54 -8.04
C VAL A 138 12.65 12.58 -8.75
N THR A 139 13.05 11.54 -8.04
CA THR A 139 13.63 10.35 -8.66
C THR A 139 12.47 9.42 -8.96
N TYR A 140 12.12 9.30 -10.24
CA TYR A 140 10.99 8.48 -10.70
C TYR A 140 11.43 7.05 -10.99
N MET A 141 10.73 6.09 -10.40
CA MET A 141 10.91 4.68 -10.68
C MET A 141 9.60 4.08 -11.16
N LYS A 142 9.47 3.91 -12.48
CA LYS A 142 8.38 3.14 -13.05
C LYS A 142 8.64 1.65 -12.80
N ILE A 143 7.67 0.97 -12.20
CA ILE A 143 7.74 -0.46 -11.90
C ILE A 143 6.79 -1.24 -12.81
N HIS A 144 6.99 -2.56 -12.91
CA HIS A 144 6.04 -3.42 -13.60
C HIS A 144 4.74 -3.52 -12.79
N PRO A 145 3.55 -3.44 -13.44
CA PRO A 145 2.29 -3.68 -12.77
C PRO A 145 2.26 -5.08 -12.11
N TYR A 146 1.79 -5.14 -10.89
CA TYR A 146 1.57 -6.39 -10.20
C TYR A 146 0.11 -6.80 -10.32
N ASN A 147 -0.15 -7.75 -11.19
CA ASN A 147 -1.49 -8.26 -11.47
C ASN A 147 -1.60 -9.69 -10.94
N TYR A 148 -1.92 -9.83 -9.66
CA TYR A 148 -2.25 -11.13 -9.07
C TYR A 148 -3.76 -11.27 -8.98
N GLY A 149 -4.30 -12.23 -9.72
CA GLY A 149 -5.71 -12.58 -9.68
C GLY A 149 -5.93 -13.92 -8.97
N ILE A 150 -6.99 -14.03 -8.21
CA ILE A 150 -7.45 -15.28 -7.60
C ILE A 150 -8.89 -15.53 -8.03
N GLN A 151 -9.20 -16.73 -8.49
CA GLN A 151 -10.57 -17.12 -8.79
C GLN A 151 -11.41 -17.11 -7.51
N PHE A 152 -12.65 -16.65 -7.60
CA PHE A 152 -13.52 -16.56 -6.44
C PHE A 152 -13.76 -17.90 -5.78
N LYS A 153 -13.94 -18.96 -6.59
CA LYS A 153 -14.05 -20.31 -6.05
C LYS A 153 -12.83 -20.66 -5.19
N THR A 154 -11.61 -20.42 -5.69
CA THR A 154 -10.36 -20.68 -4.94
C THR A 154 -10.28 -19.84 -3.67
N LEU A 155 -10.70 -18.56 -3.73
CA LEU A 155 -10.73 -17.67 -2.58
C LEU A 155 -11.67 -18.22 -1.50
N VAL A 156 -12.90 -18.57 -1.89
CA VAL A 156 -13.91 -19.11 -0.98
C VAL A 156 -13.51 -20.47 -0.42
N ASP A 157 -13.05 -21.40 -1.27
CA ASP A 157 -12.61 -22.72 -0.83
C ASP A 157 -11.46 -22.63 0.18
N LYS A 158 -10.50 -21.73 -0.03
CA LYS A 158 -9.38 -21.50 0.89
C LYS A 158 -9.84 -20.93 2.24
N TYR A 159 -10.81 -20.01 2.21
CA TYR A 159 -11.41 -19.49 3.42
C TYR A 159 -12.18 -20.59 4.17
N MET A 160 -13.01 -21.36 3.46
CA MET A 160 -13.80 -22.48 4.03
C MET A 160 -12.91 -23.57 4.65
N ALA A 161 -11.74 -23.83 4.06
CA ALA A 161 -10.77 -24.80 4.59
C ALA A 161 -9.97 -24.27 5.79
N SER A 162 -10.03 -22.99 6.08
CA SER A 162 -9.29 -22.37 7.18
C SER A 162 -10.06 -22.48 8.51
N ASN A 163 -9.35 -22.38 9.64
CA ASN A 163 -9.98 -22.31 10.96
C ASN A 163 -10.81 -21.03 11.16
N LEU A 164 -10.70 -20.05 10.27
CA LEU A 164 -11.48 -18.81 10.37
C LEU A 164 -12.98 -19.03 10.15
N ILE A 165 -13.37 -20.10 9.42
CA ILE A 165 -14.78 -20.47 9.23
C ILE A 165 -15.46 -20.85 10.55
N ASN A 166 -14.70 -21.20 11.59
CA ASN A 166 -15.24 -21.61 12.87
C ASN A 166 -16.03 -20.52 13.62
N ILE A 167 -15.96 -19.27 13.15
CA ILE A 167 -16.85 -18.20 13.62
C ILE A 167 -18.32 -18.48 13.28
N LEU A 168 -18.59 -19.32 12.25
CA LEU A 168 -19.92 -19.71 11.83
C LEU A 168 -20.28 -21.10 12.39
N PRO A 169 -21.51 -21.29 12.86
CA PRO A 169 -22.04 -22.60 13.19
C PRO A 169 -21.93 -23.56 11.99
N LYS A 170 -21.64 -24.83 12.25
CA LYS A 170 -21.44 -25.82 11.17
C LYS A 170 -22.60 -25.88 10.17
N LYS A 171 -23.85 -25.80 10.66
CA LYS A 171 -25.08 -25.83 9.84
C LYS A 171 -25.21 -24.63 8.88
N GLU A 172 -24.53 -23.52 9.14
CA GLU A 172 -24.63 -22.28 8.34
C GLU A 172 -23.51 -22.18 7.28
N ARG A 173 -22.48 -23.03 7.34
CA ARG A 173 -21.27 -22.87 6.50
C ARG A 173 -21.53 -23.07 5.02
N GLU A 174 -22.34 -24.06 4.65
CA GLU A 174 -22.67 -24.32 3.23
C GLU A 174 -23.57 -23.23 2.66
N THR A 175 -24.55 -22.75 3.42
CA THR A 175 -25.39 -21.61 3.03
C THR A 175 -24.55 -20.35 2.85
N PHE A 176 -23.61 -20.10 3.76
CA PHE A 176 -22.68 -18.99 3.66
C PHE A 176 -21.78 -19.11 2.43
N LYS A 177 -21.23 -20.30 2.17
CA LYS A 177 -20.41 -20.56 0.97
C LYS A 177 -21.17 -20.23 -0.32
N PHE A 178 -22.40 -20.73 -0.43
CA PHE A 178 -23.25 -20.45 -1.59
C PHE A 178 -23.55 -18.95 -1.74
N TYR A 179 -23.92 -18.30 -0.64
CA TYR A 179 -24.20 -16.86 -0.62
C TYR A 179 -22.99 -16.05 -1.08
N ILE A 180 -21.80 -16.28 -0.54
CA ILE A 180 -20.58 -15.56 -0.89
C ILE A 180 -20.17 -15.79 -2.35
N LEU A 181 -20.27 -17.03 -2.86
CA LEU A 181 -19.98 -17.33 -4.26
C LEU A 181 -20.91 -16.58 -5.20
N ASN A 182 -22.22 -16.57 -4.91
CA ASN A 182 -23.20 -15.85 -5.72
C ASN A 182 -22.99 -14.33 -5.65
N TYR A 183 -22.71 -13.79 -4.47
CA TYR A 183 -22.47 -12.37 -4.26
C TYR A 183 -21.22 -11.89 -5.04
N LEU A 184 -20.11 -12.63 -4.94
CA LEU A 184 -18.89 -12.32 -5.67
C LEU A 184 -19.08 -12.44 -7.19
N SER A 185 -19.85 -13.45 -7.63
CA SER A 185 -20.16 -13.65 -9.06
C SER A 185 -21.06 -12.55 -9.59
N ALA A 186 -22.10 -12.14 -8.85
CA ALA A 186 -23.00 -11.05 -9.22
C ALA A 186 -22.27 -9.69 -9.30
N GLY A 187 -21.34 -9.42 -8.39
CA GLY A 187 -20.51 -8.23 -8.40
C GLY A 187 -19.56 -8.12 -9.61
N LEU A 188 -19.34 -9.24 -10.32
CA LEU A 188 -18.53 -9.27 -11.54
C LEU A 188 -19.29 -8.94 -12.81
N ILE A 189 -20.62 -9.10 -12.84
CA ILE A 189 -21.41 -8.86 -14.06
C ILE A 189 -21.25 -7.43 -14.56
N GLY A 190 -20.87 -6.47 -13.68
CA GLY A 190 -20.54 -5.09 -14.03
C GLY A 190 -19.06 -4.81 -14.30
N TYR A 191 -18.15 -5.77 -14.04
CA TYR A 191 -16.72 -5.62 -14.27
C TYR A 191 -16.24 -6.78 -15.14
N ASN A 192 -15.66 -6.48 -16.31
CA ASN A 192 -14.94 -7.45 -17.16
C ASN A 192 -13.68 -7.95 -16.43
N TYR A 193 -13.84 -8.67 -15.32
CA TYR A 193 -12.75 -9.19 -14.51
C TYR A 193 -12.19 -10.47 -15.14
N LYS A 194 -11.21 -10.32 -16.02
CA LYS A 194 -10.39 -11.45 -16.47
C LYS A 194 -9.42 -11.80 -15.34
N VAL A 195 -9.63 -12.93 -14.68
CA VAL A 195 -8.61 -13.52 -13.80
C VAL A 195 -7.43 -13.94 -14.68
N THR A 196 -6.44 -13.08 -14.77
CA THR A 196 -5.34 -13.26 -15.73
C THR A 196 -4.15 -13.99 -15.15
N LYS A 197 -4.05 -14.16 -13.79
CA LYS A 197 -2.83 -14.75 -13.24
C LYS A 197 -3.01 -15.21 -11.78
N GLN A 198 -2.71 -16.48 -11.52
CA GLN A 198 -2.71 -17.08 -10.19
C GLN A 198 -1.30 -17.27 -9.61
N GLU A 199 -0.23 -17.02 -10.40
CA GLU A 199 1.15 -17.31 -10.00
C GLU A 199 2.02 -16.06 -10.03
N ILE A 200 2.95 -16.00 -9.07
CA ILE A 200 4.00 -15.00 -9.07
C ILE A 200 4.98 -15.31 -10.19
N SER A 201 5.15 -14.38 -11.12
CA SER A 201 6.06 -14.58 -12.25
C SER A 201 7.52 -14.33 -11.87
N LYS A 202 8.44 -14.91 -12.65
CA LYS A 202 9.86 -14.57 -12.59
C LYS A 202 10.10 -13.06 -12.74
N LYS A 203 9.23 -12.37 -13.47
CA LYS A 203 9.29 -10.91 -13.67
C LYS A 203 8.95 -10.16 -12.37
N ASP A 204 7.96 -10.64 -11.60
CA ASP A 204 7.59 -10.03 -10.33
C ASP A 204 8.73 -10.14 -9.29
N LEU A 205 9.42 -11.31 -9.25
CA LEU A 205 10.57 -11.51 -8.37
C LEU A 205 11.78 -10.64 -8.76
N LYS A 206 12.05 -10.50 -10.06
CA LYS A 206 13.09 -9.57 -10.55
C LYS A 206 12.77 -8.12 -10.20
N GLU A 207 11.49 -7.73 -10.29
CA GLU A 207 11.05 -6.39 -9.95
C GLU A 207 11.19 -6.09 -8.46
N GLU A 208 10.94 -7.07 -7.60
CA GLU A 208 11.20 -6.96 -6.15
C GLU A 208 12.66 -6.61 -5.87
N GLN A 209 13.61 -7.37 -6.46
CA GLN A 209 15.03 -7.13 -6.28
C GLN A 209 15.46 -5.75 -6.79
N ARG A 210 14.94 -5.35 -7.97
CA ARG A 210 15.20 -4.04 -8.58
C ARG A 210 14.69 -2.91 -7.67
N LEU A 211 13.48 -3.06 -7.15
CA LEU A 211 12.84 -2.09 -6.25
C LEU A 211 13.62 -1.94 -4.95
N SER A 212 13.98 -3.05 -4.31
CA SER A 212 14.75 -3.06 -3.06
C SER A 212 16.09 -2.33 -3.23
N LYS A 213 16.85 -2.69 -4.26
CA LYS A 213 18.15 -2.06 -4.58
C LYS A 213 18.01 -0.57 -4.86
N PHE A 214 16.99 -0.16 -5.61
CA PHE A 214 16.78 1.23 -5.98
C PHE A 214 16.47 2.11 -4.77
N ILE A 215 15.60 1.63 -3.87
CA ILE A 215 15.29 2.30 -2.60
C ILE A 215 16.54 2.46 -1.74
N GLU A 216 17.36 1.41 -1.64
CA GLU A 216 18.62 1.47 -0.87
C GLU A 216 19.59 2.53 -1.40
N VAL A 217 19.81 2.56 -2.72
CA VAL A 217 20.68 3.53 -3.38
C VAL A 217 20.18 4.96 -3.15
N PHE A 218 18.88 5.19 -3.31
CA PHE A 218 18.28 6.50 -3.07
C PHE A 218 18.51 7.00 -1.63
N ILE A 219 18.32 6.13 -0.65
CA ILE A 219 18.53 6.47 0.77
C ILE A 219 20.01 6.71 1.09
N LYS A 220 20.93 5.88 0.55
CA LYS A 220 22.38 6.02 0.74
C LYS A 220 22.92 7.31 0.17
N ASN A 221 22.56 7.65 -1.06
CA ASN A 221 23.04 8.86 -1.74
C ASN A 221 22.71 10.16 -1.00
N LYS A 222 21.57 10.20 -0.30
CA LYS A 222 21.19 11.36 0.53
C LYS A 222 22.03 11.48 1.80
N ASN A 223 22.42 10.37 2.41
CA ASN A 223 23.26 10.39 3.61
C ASN A 223 24.68 10.88 3.32
N THR A 224 25.24 10.53 2.16
CA THR A 224 26.58 10.92 1.74
C THR A 224 26.67 12.43 1.42
N ARG A 225 25.70 12.99 0.72
CA ARG A 225 25.63 14.44 0.42
C ARG A 225 25.50 15.28 1.70
N ARG A 226 24.78 14.79 2.70
CA ARG A 226 24.60 15.48 3.99
C ARG A 226 25.88 15.47 4.83
N LYS A 227 26.63 14.37 4.84
CA LYS A 227 27.94 14.28 5.50
C LYS A 227 28.94 15.24 4.86
N LYS A 228 28.98 15.37 3.50
CA LYS A 228 29.82 16.33 2.79
C LYS A 228 29.47 17.77 3.16
N LYS A 229 28.17 18.14 3.16
CA LYS A 229 27.72 19.51 3.52
C LYS A 229 28.06 19.87 4.98
N ARG A 230 27.92 18.97 5.93
CA ARG A 230 28.32 19.17 7.34
C ARG A 230 29.84 19.37 7.48
N LYS A 231 30.65 18.56 6.78
CA LYS A 231 32.11 18.71 6.78
C LYS A 231 32.56 20.07 6.19
N THR A 232 31.89 20.54 5.15
CA THR A 232 32.21 21.84 4.52
C THR A 232 31.85 23.01 5.43
N ILE A 233 30.73 22.97 6.15
CA ILE A 233 30.33 23.99 7.13
C ILE A 233 31.31 24.00 8.31
N SER A 234 31.63 22.85 8.87
CA SER A 234 32.59 22.72 9.99
C SER A 234 34.01 23.22 9.61
N ARG A 235 34.45 23.03 8.36
CA ARG A 235 35.73 23.55 7.86
C ARG A 235 35.72 25.08 7.66
N LYS A 236 34.59 25.67 7.28
CA LYS A 236 34.43 27.11 7.13
C LYS A 236 34.37 27.83 8.47
N SER A 237 33.75 27.23 9.50
CA SER A 237 33.75 27.80 10.86
C SER A 237 35.13 27.76 11.52
N LYS A 238 35.95 26.73 11.29
CA LYS A 238 37.34 26.63 11.80
C LYS A 238 38.35 27.55 11.10
N LYS A 239 38.02 28.16 9.93
CA LYS A 239 38.87 29.11 9.24
C LYS A 239 38.55 30.59 9.61
N ARG A 240 37.64 30.85 10.54
CA ARG A 240 37.24 32.20 10.99
C ARG A 240 37.74 32.53 12.42
N TYR A 241 38.65 31.74 12.97
CA TYR A 241 39.39 32.01 14.20
C TYR A 241 40.89 31.96 13.92
#